data_df12b09df126182ac53f350d9cc81270
#
_entry.id   df12b09df126182ac53f350d9cc81270
#
_cell.length_a   1.000
_cell.length_b   1.000
_cell.length_c   1.000
_cell.angle_alpha   90.00
_cell.angle_beta   90.00
_cell.angle_gamma   90.00
#
_symmetry.space_group_name_H-M   'P 1'
#
loop_
_entity.id
_entity.type
_entity.pdbx_description
1 polymer ?
#
loop_
_entity_poly.entity_id
_entity_poly.type
_entity_poly.pdbx_seq_one_letter_code
_entity_poly.pdbx_strand_id
1 'polypeptide(L)'
;MVEDLNFHKVKKLFFVIISFIFFSTNLFAQNLKFKKLVALNDPWGSSFLNNKELIITEKSGKIKIIDILQKKAVEVDHNLNFLEHGQGGLLDILYKDNFIYVSYSENRGNGETSTSIAKAIFDEKKLNFKNIFQAEPPIDSGYHFGSRLAIKDNHLFASAGERGKGMIAQDPSQHPGSIIRIKLDGSIPNDNPKFVDKPDWLPEIYQIGIRNPQGLTLSSYDGKIYMSNHGAKGGDWFGEVKKGENYGWKILGWGGKNYSGFPIGPKWKPGFTKAIQYWVPSIATSAITIYEGNEFNEWNGHALITSLKDQSLRKLIFNDLSNIKEDVIFKDEIGRIRDIQVHPKNGKIYFLASDNLWLMEKAK
;
A
#
# COMPACT_ATOMS: atom_id res chain seq x y z
N MET A 1 62.27 -42.70 14.03
CA MET A 1 62.59 -41.62 14.98
C MET A 1 62.42 -40.29 14.25
N VAL A 2 61.23 -39.69 14.34
CA VAL A 2 60.92 -38.28 14.13
C VAL A 2 59.43 -38.16 14.47
N GLU A 3 59.16 -37.83 15.61
CA GLU A 3 58.37 -36.82 16.29
C GLU A 3 56.93 -36.56 15.78
N ASP A 4 55.99 -37.04 16.63
CA ASP A 4 54.62 -36.55 16.75
C ASP A 4 54.65 -35.12 17.31
N LEU A 5 54.10 -34.13 16.58
CA LEU A 5 53.91 -32.77 17.06
C LEU A 5 52.48 -32.28 16.85
N ASN A 6 51.77 -32.40 17.95
CA ASN A 6 50.69 -31.47 18.33
C ASN A 6 49.59 -31.05 17.37
N PHE A 7 48.61 -31.92 17.21
CA PHE A 7 47.29 -31.59 16.63
C PHE A 7 46.23 -31.08 17.63
N HIS A 8 46.61 -30.92 18.90
CA HIS A 8 45.63 -30.57 19.97
C HIS A 8 45.49 -29.11 20.32
N LYS A 9 46.31 -28.21 19.80
CA LYS A 9 46.23 -26.77 20.12
C LYS A 9 45.44 -25.91 19.13
N VAL A 10 45.12 -26.41 17.94
CA VAL A 10 44.36 -25.65 16.94
C VAL A 10 42.85 -25.77 17.08
N LYS A 11 42.33 -26.79 17.77
CA LYS A 11 40.88 -26.95 17.97
C LYS A 11 40.25 -26.05 19.06
N LYS A 12 41.05 -25.40 19.90
CA LYS A 12 40.50 -24.51 20.96
C LYS A 12 40.41 -23.03 20.54
N LEU A 13 41.00 -22.63 19.41
CA LEU A 13 40.95 -21.23 18.94
C LEU A 13 39.79 -20.97 17.97
N PHE A 14 39.17 -22.03 17.42
CA PHE A 14 38.05 -21.89 16.47
C PHE A 14 36.67 -21.85 17.14
N PHE A 15 36.58 -22.14 18.44
CA PHE A 15 35.28 -22.17 19.17
C PHE A 15 34.94 -20.88 19.88
N VAL A 16 35.83 -19.87 19.91
CA VAL A 16 35.61 -18.59 20.60
C VAL A 16 35.12 -17.48 19.66
N ILE A 17 35.23 -17.67 18.33
CA ILE A 17 34.85 -16.64 17.34
C ILE A 17 33.39 -16.76 16.85
N ILE A 18 32.69 -17.87 17.12
CA ILE A 18 31.30 -18.08 16.66
C ILE A 18 30.24 -17.54 17.64
N SER A 19 30.61 -17.09 18.82
CA SER A 19 29.67 -16.60 19.83
C SER A 19 29.39 -15.07 19.81
N PHE A 20 29.88 -14.34 18.81
CA PHE A 20 29.72 -12.85 18.80
C PHE A 20 28.95 -12.27 17.62
N ILE A 21 28.22 -13.06 16.84
CA ILE A 21 27.44 -12.56 15.67
C ILE A 21 25.91 -12.69 15.88
N PHE A 22 25.42 -12.82 17.09
CA PHE A 22 23.97 -12.87 17.33
C PHE A 22 23.50 -11.87 18.41
N PHE A 23 23.92 -10.60 18.30
CA PHE A 23 23.35 -9.54 19.14
C PHE A 23 23.37 -8.20 18.44
N SER A 24 22.53 -8.02 17.39
CA SER A 24 22.25 -6.67 16.87
C SER A 24 20.94 -6.53 16.12
N THR A 25 19.86 -7.20 16.53
CA THR A 25 18.56 -7.01 15.87
C THR A 25 17.39 -6.66 16.79
N ASN A 26 17.62 -6.33 18.07
CA ASN A 26 16.50 -6.10 18.99
C ASN A 26 16.58 -4.78 19.81
N LEU A 27 17.33 -3.76 19.36
CA LEU A 27 17.40 -2.50 20.15
C LEU A 27 16.18 -1.57 19.91
N PHE A 28 15.41 -1.75 18.83
CA PHE A 28 14.27 -0.89 18.53
C PHE A 28 12.92 -1.40 19.05
N ALA A 29 12.75 -2.71 19.25
CA ALA A 29 11.49 -3.30 19.72
C ALA A 29 11.17 -3.01 21.19
N GLN A 30 12.15 -2.64 22.01
CA GLN A 30 11.96 -2.44 23.47
C GLN A 30 11.19 -1.18 23.87
N ASN A 31 10.90 -0.26 22.93
CA ASN A 31 10.26 1.03 23.24
C ASN A 31 8.90 1.26 22.56
N LEU A 32 8.25 0.20 22.05
CA LEU A 32 6.95 0.31 21.41
C LEU A 32 5.86 -0.34 22.26
N LYS A 33 4.73 0.33 22.35
CA LYS A 33 3.53 -0.20 23.01
C LYS A 33 2.39 -0.31 22.00
N PHE A 34 1.79 -1.49 21.94
CA PHE A 34 0.63 -1.78 21.11
C PHE A 34 -0.64 -1.88 21.98
N LYS A 35 -1.72 -1.27 21.50
CA LYS A 35 -3.03 -1.34 22.14
C LYS A 35 -4.09 -1.71 21.11
N LYS A 36 -4.81 -2.80 21.34
CA LYS A 36 -6.02 -3.11 20.59
C LYS A 36 -7.13 -2.15 21.04
N LEU A 37 -7.75 -1.46 20.08
CA LEU A 37 -8.80 -0.46 20.38
C LEU A 37 -10.19 -1.00 20.11
N VAL A 38 -10.46 -1.47 18.89
CA VAL A 38 -11.78 -1.90 18.42
C VAL A 38 -11.65 -3.15 17.57
N ALA A 39 -12.53 -4.13 17.77
CA ALA A 39 -12.66 -5.29 16.88
C ALA A 39 -13.42 -4.91 15.60
N LEU A 40 -12.97 -5.41 14.46
CA LEU A 40 -13.50 -5.12 13.13
C LEU A 40 -13.69 -6.45 12.36
N ASN A 41 -14.19 -6.38 11.13
CA ASN A 41 -14.36 -7.54 10.26
C ASN A 41 -13.78 -7.24 8.87
N ASP A 42 -12.64 -7.86 8.52
CA ASP A 42 -11.88 -7.66 7.28
C ASP A 42 -11.74 -6.16 6.91
N PRO A 43 -11.17 -5.31 7.82
CA PRO A 43 -11.03 -3.87 7.58
C PRO A 43 -10.02 -3.63 6.45
N TRP A 44 -10.31 -2.60 5.60
CA TRP A 44 -9.50 -2.41 4.41
C TRP A 44 -8.80 -1.05 4.33
N GLY A 45 -9.54 0.05 4.37
CA GLY A 45 -9.02 1.41 4.29
C GLY A 45 -9.51 2.28 5.45
N SER A 46 -8.77 3.34 5.75
CA SER A 46 -9.13 4.28 6.82
C SER A 46 -8.67 5.70 6.53
N SER A 47 -9.34 6.67 7.15
CA SER A 47 -8.98 8.08 7.09
C SER A 47 -9.41 8.80 8.36
N PHE A 48 -8.59 9.69 8.90
CA PHE A 48 -9.02 10.55 9.99
C PHE A 48 -10.03 11.59 9.52
N LEU A 49 -11.19 11.68 10.19
CA LEU A 49 -12.16 12.74 10.04
C LEU A 49 -11.70 13.98 10.82
N ASN A 50 -11.13 13.75 11.98
CA ASN A 50 -10.60 14.75 12.91
C ASN A 50 -9.65 14.09 13.92
N ASN A 51 -9.25 14.81 14.96
CA ASN A 51 -8.33 14.28 15.99
C ASN A 51 -8.92 13.18 16.90
N LYS A 52 -10.20 12.81 16.77
CA LYS A 52 -10.85 11.82 17.63
C LYS A 52 -11.52 10.70 16.85
N GLU A 53 -11.77 10.91 15.58
CA GLU A 53 -12.59 10.02 14.78
C GLU A 53 -11.89 9.55 13.53
N LEU A 54 -11.98 8.26 13.28
CA LEU A 54 -11.47 7.57 12.13
C LEU A 54 -12.64 6.94 11.37
N ILE A 55 -12.78 7.23 10.07
CA ILE A 55 -13.69 6.50 9.19
C ILE A 55 -12.95 5.33 8.58
N ILE A 56 -13.60 4.16 8.49
CA ILE A 56 -13.02 2.93 7.94
C ILE A 56 -14.00 2.23 7.00
N THR A 57 -13.45 1.43 6.09
CA THR A 57 -14.19 0.43 5.31
C THR A 57 -13.90 -0.97 5.82
N GLU A 58 -14.92 -1.82 5.86
CA GLU A 58 -14.78 -3.27 5.90
C GLU A 58 -15.09 -3.83 4.51
N LYS A 59 -14.28 -4.76 4.02
CA LYS A 59 -14.38 -5.26 2.64
C LYS A 59 -15.78 -5.83 2.34
N SER A 60 -16.42 -6.41 3.34
CA SER A 60 -17.78 -6.97 3.28
C SER A 60 -18.89 -5.95 3.04
N GLY A 61 -18.57 -4.64 2.98
CA GLY A 61 -19.52 -3.61 2.62
C GLY A 61 -19.95 -2.70 3.76
N LYS A 62 -19.24 -2.67 4.89
CA LYS A 62 -19.56 -1.75 5.96
C LYS A 62 -18.63 -0.54 5.95
N ILE A 63 -19.22 0.63 6.25
CA ILE A 63 -18.48 1.85 6.57
C ILE A 63 -18.75 2.15 8.05
N LYS A 64 -17.70 2.42 8.82
CA LYS A 64 -17.81 2.72 10.24
C LYS A 64 -17.04 3.97 10.61
N ILE A 65 -17.59 4.75 11.53
CA ILE A 65 -16.88 5.83 12.23
C ILE A 65 -16.50 5.31 13.61
N ILE A 66 -15.21 5.47 13.95
CA ILE A 66 -14.66 4.98 15.22
C ILE A 66 -14.19 6.19 16.05
N ASP A 67 -14.81 6.40 17.21
CA ASP A 67 -14.23 7.25 18.25
C ASP A 67 -13.07 6.50 18.91
N ILE A 68 -11.84 6.95 18.65
CA ILE A 68 -10.62 6.30 19.14
C ILE A 68 -10.39 6.46 20.64
N LEU A 69 -11.04 7.45 21.28
CA LEU A 69 -10.94 7.68 22.71
C LEU A 69 -11.93 6.82 23.47
N GLN A 70 -13.17 6.77 23.01
CA GLN A 70 -14.23 5.95 23.59
C GLN A 70 -14.15 4.48 23.16
N LYS A 71 -13.36 4.19 22.11
CA LYS A 71 -13.22 2.85 21.48
C LYS A 71 -14.57 2.30 21.01
N LYS A 72 -15.39 3.16 20.44
CA LYS A 72 -16.72 2.85 19.96
C LYS A 72 -16.79 3.02 18.45
N ALA A 73 -17.37 2.04 17.77
CA ALA A 73 -17.66 2.08 16.35
C ALA A 73 -19.15 2.27 16.10
N VAL A 74 -19.49 3.12 15.14
CA VAL A 74 -20.86 3.33 14.64
C VAL A 74 -20.86 3.07 13.15
N GLU A 75 -21.81 2.27 12.66
CA GLU A 75 -21.98 1.97 11.24
C GLU A 75 -22.70 3.14 10.55
N VAL A 76 -22.27 3.45 9.32
CA VAL A 76 -22.83 4.48 8.46
C VAL A 76 -23.44 3.84 7.23
N ASP A 77 -24.71 4.12 6.96
CA ASP A 77 -25.41 3.60 5.78
C ASP A 77 -24.84 4.17 4.48
N HIS A 78 -24.92 3.41 3.38
CA HIS A 78 -24.51 3.89 2.07
C HIS A 78 -25.26 3.19 0.93
N ASN A 79 -25.16 3.75 -0.29
CA ASN A 79 -25.86 3.29 -1.50
C ASN A 79 -24.94 2.65 -2.55
N LEU A 80 -23.72 2.26 -2.23
CA LEU A 80 -22.77 1.67 -3.19
C LEU A 80 -23.28 0.30 -3.69
N ASN A 81 -23.23 0.10 -5.00
CA ASN A 81 -23.51 -1.19 -5.64
C ASN A 81 -22.17 -1.91 -5.88
N PHE A 82 -21.71 -2.68 -4.91
CA PHE A 82 -20.46 -3.41 -4.97
C PHE A 82 -20.69 -4.93 -5.04
N LEU A 83 -19.64 -5.65 -5.48
CA LEU A 83 -19.59 -7.10 -5.43
C LEU A 83 -18.38 -7.53 -4.61
N GLU A 84 -18.63 -8.20 -3.48
CA GLU A 84 -17.55 -8.87 -2.74
C GLU A 84 -17.18 -10.16 -3.49
N HIS A 85 -16.03 -10.11 -4.17
CA HIS A 85 -15.50 -11.24 -4.93
C HIS A 85 -13.99 -11.30 -4.82
N GLY A 86 -13.46 -12.32 -4.13
CA GLY A 86 -12.03 -12.50 -3.92
C GLY A 86 -11.39 -11.34 -3.13
N GLN A 87 -10.57 -10.54 -3.79
CA GLN A 87 -9.95 -9.36 -3.19
C GLN A 87 -10.83 -8.10 -3.27
N GLY A 88 -11.96 -8.16 -3.98
CA GLY A 88 -12.90 -7.04 -4.14
C GLY A 88 -13.88 -6.91 -2.99
N GLY A 89 -14.54 -5.76 -2.91
CA GLY A 89 -15.48 -5.33 -1.89
C GLY A 89 -15.45 -3.80 -1.74
N LEU A 90 -15.73 -3.27 -0.56
CA LEU A 90 -15.33 -1.89 -0.21
C LEU A 90 -13.84 -1.88 0.11
N LEU A 91 -13.12 -0.90 -0.45
CA LEU A 91 -11.67 -0.89 -0.42
C LEU A 91 -11.15 0.38 0.28
N ASP A 92 -10.49 1.30 -0.41
CA ASP A 92 -9.92 2.46 0.24
C ASP A 92 -10.95 3.58 0.51
N ILE A 93 -10.68 4.42 1.50
CA ILE A 93 -11.54 5.53 1.88
C ILE A 93 -10.69 6.73 2.29
N LEU A 94 -11.03 7.92 1.78
CA LEU A 94 -10.40 9.19 2.14
C LEU A 94 -11.46 10.22 2.52
N TYR A 95 -11.17 10.97 3.57
CA TYR A 95 -11.88 12.20 3.93
C TYR A 95 -11.09 13.43 3.50
N LYS A 96 -11.73 14.36 2.81
CA LYS A 96 -11.14 15.65 2.43
C LYS A 96 -12.22 16.71 2.31
N ASP A 97 -12.08 17.81 3.05
CA ASP A 97 -12.90 19.03 2.91
C ASP A 97 -14.41 18.74 2.91
N ASN A 98 -14.89 18.00 3.90
CA ASN A 98 -16.28 17.56 4.06
C ASN A 98 -16.79 16.58 2.97
N PHE A 99 -15.88 15.95 2.23
CA PHE A 99 -16.23 14.89 1.27
C PHE A 99 -15.55 13.57 1.64
N ILE A 100 -16.28 12.48 1.37
CA ILE A 100 -15.76 11.12 1.41
C ILE A 100 -15.55 10.63 -0.01
N TYR A 101 -14.35 10.11 -0.28
CA TYR A 101 -13.99 9.39 -1.50
C TYR A 101 -13.79 7.93 -1.13
N VAL A 102 -14.39 7.02 -1.87
CA VAL A 102 -14.25 5.59 -1.66
C VAL A 102 -13.92 4.89 -2.97
N SER A 103 -13.01 3.94 -2.92
CA SER A 103 -12.81 2.98 -4.00
C SER A 103 -13.45 1.64 -3.65
N TYR A 104 -13.95 0.94 -4.66
CA TYR A 104 -14.67 -0.30 -4.45
C TYR A 104 -14.70 -1.16 -5.73
N SER A 105 -14.98 -2.45 -5.57
CA SER A 105 -15.27 -3.33 -6.69
C SER A 105 -16.73 -3.15 -7.10
N GLU A 106 -16.98 -2.28 -8.08
CA GLU A 106 -18.32 -2.03 -8.57
C GLU A 106 -18.89 -3.27 -9.27
N ASN A 107 -20.11 -3.63 -8.91
CA ASN A 107 -20.86 -4.68 -9.60
C ASN A 107 -21.33 -4.19 -10.98
N ARG A 108 -20.81 -4.78 -12.05
CA ARG A 108 -21.12 -4.43 -13.44
C ARG A 108 -22.09 -5.43 -14.10
N GLY A 109 -22.60 -6.36 -13.29
CA GLY A 109 -23.45 -7.47 -13.77
C GLY A 109 -22.66 -8.68 -14.25
N ASN A 110 -23.33 -9.83 -14.39
CA ASN A 110 -22.77 -11.08 -14.90
C ASN A 110 -21.47 -11.56 -14.23
N GLY A 111 -21.23 -11.19 -12.95
CA GLY A 111 -19.99 -11.50 -12.24
C GLY A 111 -18.81 -10.57 -12.54
N GLU A 112 -18.97 -9.65 -13.48
CA GLU A 112 -17.93 -8.67 -13.82
C GLU A 112 -17.88 -7.53 -12.80
N THR A 113 -16.68 -7.02 -12.58
CA THR A 113 -16.40 -5.91 -11.65
C THR A 113 -15.40 -4.93 -12.23
N SER A 114 -15.54 -3.66 -11.86
CA SER A 114 -14.55 -2.61 -12.11
C SER A 114 -13.99 -2.08 -10.81
N THR A 115 -12.74 -1.60 -10.82
CA THR A 115 -12.25 -0.69 -9.80
C THR A 115 -12.91 0.67 -10.04
N SER A 116 -13.80 1.09 -9.15
CA SER A 116 -14.56 2.33 -9.28
C SER A 116 -14.32 3.24 -8.09
N ILE A 117 -14.54 4.54 -8.30
CA ILE A 117 -14.40 5.58 -7.28
C ILE A 117 -15.70 6.35 -7.19
N ALA A 118 -16.19 6.50 -5.96
CA ALA A 118 -17.36 7.29 -5.68
C ALA A 118 -17.07 8.37 -4.64
N LYS A 119 -17.86 9.44 -4.70
CA LYS A 119 -17.78 10.61 -3.82
C LYS A 119 -19.13 10.87 -3.16
N ALA A 120 -19.10 11.21 -1.86
CA ALA A 120 -20.28 11.68 -1.12
C ALA A 120 -19.93 12.92 -0.30
N ILE A 121 -20.92 13.76 0.02
CA ILE A 121 -20.79 14.73 1.10
C ILE A 121 -20.80 13.93 2.41
N PHE A 122 -19.93 14.30 3.34
CA PHE A 122 -19.85 13.63 4.63
C PHE A 122 -21.16 13.83 5.43
N ASP A 123 -21.70 12.72 5.89
CA ASP A 123 -22.84 12.63 6.81
C ASP A 123 -22.62 11.41 7.71
N GLU A 124 -22.75 11.58 9.01
CA GLU A 124 -22.49 10.52 10.00
C GLU A 124 -23.54 9.39 9.99
N LYS A 125 -24.69 9.60 9.36
CA LYS A 125 -25.78 8.62 9.30
C LYS A 125 -25.85 7.89 7.98
N LYS A 126 -25.67 8.64 6.85
CA LYS A 126 -25.84 8.08 5.52
C LYS A 126 -24.99 8.79 4.47
N LEU A 127 -24.16 8.04 3.79
CA LEU A 127 -23.34 8.50 2.67
C LEU A 127 -24.03 8.19 1.34
N ASN A 128 -24.48 9.24 0.66
CA ASN A 128 -25.08 9.13 -0.67
C ASN A 128 -24.01 9.32 -1.75
N PHE A 129 -23.37 8.24 -2.12
CA PHE A 129 -22.28 8.22 -3.10
C PHE A 129 -22.79 8.39 -4.54
N LYS A 130 -21.99 9.13 -5.33
CA LYS A 130 -22.07 9.19 -6.78
C LYS A 130 -20.74 8.77 -7.37
N ASN A 131 -20.76 7.91 -8.38
CA ASN A 131 -19.54 7.56 -9.10
C ASN A 131 -18.94 8.77 -9.78
N ILE A 132 -17.62 8.90 -9.65
CA ILE A 132 -16.80 9.91 -10.32
C ILE A 132 -15.75 9.27 -11.24
N PHE A 133 -15.56 7.93 -11.17
CA PHE A 133 -14.70 7.16 -12.06
C PHE A 133 -15.12 5.69 -12.05
N GLN A 134 -15.02 5.04 -13.21
CA GLN A 134 -15.21 3.61 -13.40
C GLN A 134 -14.11 3.10 -14.33
N ALA A 135 -13.37 2.09 -13.90
CA ALA A 135 -12.35 1.48 -14.76
C ALA A 135 -12.98 0.62 -15.85
N GLU A 136 -12.52 0.78 -17.08
CA GLU A 136 -12.92 0.01 -18.26
C GLU A 136 -11.73 -0.79 -18.81
N PRO A 137 -11.97 -2.02 -19.30
CA PRO A 137 -13.24 -2.75 -19.25
C PRO A 137 -13.52 -3.33 -17.85
N PRO A 138 -14.81 -3.68 -17.55
CA PRO A 138 -15.12 -4.54 -16.44
C PRO A 138 -14.57 -5.95 -16.68
N ILE A 139 -14.20 -6.65 -15.62
CA ILE A 139 -13.53 -7.96 -15.72
C ILE A 139 -14.13 -8.93 -14.71
N ASP A 140 -14.49 -10.12 -15.15
CA ASP A 140 -14.80 -11.25 -14.27
C ASP A 140 -13.49 -11.80 -13.68
N SER A 141 -13.11 -11.23 -12.54
CA SER A 141 -11.93 -11.63 -11.77
C SER A 141 -11.99 -11.07 -10.35
N GLY A 142 -11.72 -11.94 -9.38
CA GLY A 142 -11.57 -11.55 -7.97
C GLY A 142 -10.16 -11.06 -7.59
N TYR A 143 -9.27 -10.81 -8.56
CA TYR A 143 -7.86 -10.45 -8.28
C TYR A 143 -7.53 -9.00 -8.59
N HIS A 144 -6.54 -8.48 -7.87
CA HIS A 144 -5.74 -7.29 -8.18
C HIS A 144 -6.57 -6.04 -8.51
N PHE A 145 -7.39 -5.56 -7.58
CA PHE A 145 -8.15 -4.32 -7.75
C PHE A 145 -7.28 -3.06 -7.61
N GLY A 146 -6.13 -3.14 -6.93
CA GLY A 146 -5.35 -1.97 -6.54
C GLY A 146 -6.10 -1.13 -5.51
N SER A 147 -6.81 -0.09 -5.98
CA SER A 147 -7.83 0.69 -5.28
C SER A 147 -7.34 1.71 -4.26
N ARG A 148 -6.04 1.88 -4.04
CA ARG A 148 -5.54 2.93 -3.14
C ARG A 148 -5.74 4.31 -3.71
N LEU A 149 -6.07 5.26 -2.82
CA LEU A 149 -6.39 6.64 -3.12
C LEU A 149 -5.36 7.60 -2.49
N ALA A 150 -5.03 8.69 -3.19
CA ALA A 150 -4.29 9.81 -2.64
C ALA A 150 -4.78 11.12 -3.29
N ILE A 151 -4.79 12.22 -2.53
CA ILE A 151 -5.17 13.53 -3.05
C ILE A 151 -3.96 14.46 -3.03
N LYS A 152 -3.68 15.08 -4.17
CA LYS A 152 -2.66 16.13 -4.33
C LYS A 152 -3.19 17.24 -5.22
N ASP A 153 -3.03 18.51 -4.81
CA ASP A 153 -3.34 19.69 -5.61
C ASP A 153 -4.75 19.63 -6.26
N ASN A 154 -5.76 19.31 -5.48
CA ASN A 154 -7.15 19.11 -5.93
C ASN A 154 -7.34 18.03 -7.01
N HIS A 155 -6.39 17.12 -7.15
CA HIS A 155 -6.51 15.94 -7.98
C HIS A 155 -6.54 14.67 -7.12
N LEU A 156 -7.41 13.74 -7.50
CA LEU A 156 -7.46 12.40 -6.95
C LEU A 156 -6.61 11.47 -7.81
N PHE A 157 -5.66 10.82 -7.17
CA PHE A 157 -4.89 9.71 -7.73
C PHE A 157 -5.45 8.40 -7.19
N ALA A 158 -5.66 7.44 -8.07
CA ALA A 158 -6.15 6.12 -7.69
C ALA A 158 -5.38 5.03 -8.43
N SER A 159 -5.18 3.90 -7.78
CA SER A 159 -4.56 2.75 -8.41
C SER A 159 -5.62 1.77 -8.93
N ALA A 160 -5.53 1.36 -10.19
CA ALA A 160 -6.30 0.28 -10.79
C ALA A 160 -5.38 -0.91 -11.04
N GLY A 161 -5.59 -2.01 -10.33
CA GLY A 161 -4.80 -3.23 -10.51
C GLY A 161 -5.12 -3.95 -11.83
N GLU A 162 -4.24 -4.84 -12.28
CA GLU A 162 -4.32 -5.51 -13.58
C GLU A 162 -5.30 -6.69 -13.64
N ARG A 163 -6.07 -6.91 -12.57
CA ARG A 163 -7.18 -7.85 -12.47
C ARG A 163 -6.83 -9.31 -12.86
N GLY A 164 -5.56 -9.73 -12.64
CA GLY A 164 -5.06 -11.05 -13.00
C GLY A 164 -4.78 -11.25 -14.50
N LYS A 165 -4.93 -10.21 -15.32
CA LYS A 165 -4.74 -10.28 -16.78
C LYS A 165 -3.31 -9.96 -17.25
N GLY A 166 -2.41 -9.67 -16.31
CA GLY A 166 -0.97 -9.50 -16.55
C GLY A 166 -0.62 -8.44 -17.59
N MET A 167 -0.58 -8.77 -18.85
CA MET A 167 -0.17 -7.87 -19.94
C MET A 167 -1.12 -6.70 -20.21
N ILE A 168 -2.35 -6.71 -19.70
CA ILE A 168 -3.27 -5.55 -19.77
C ILE A 168 -2.63 -4.29 -19.17
N ALA A 169 -1.73 -4.46 -18.20
CA ALA A 169 -0.98 -3.36 -17.59
C ALA A 169 -0.03 -2.62 -18.57
N GLN A 170 0.19 -3.16 -19.78
CA GLN A 170 0.97 -2.51 -20.83
C GLN A 170 0.11 -1.84 -21.91
N ASP A 171 -1.22 -1.96 -21.79
CA ASP A 171 -2.18 -1.42 -22.75
C ASP A 171 -2.82 -0.14 -22.19
N PRO A 172 -2.41 1.06 -22.62
CA PRO A 172 -2.94 2.32 -22.14
C PRO A 172 -4.34 2.66 -22.67
N SER A 173 -4.90 1.83 -23.55
CA SER A 173 -6.31 1.94 -23.99
C SER A 173 -7.30 1.32 -23.00
N GLN A 174 -6.80 0.79 -21.87
CA GLN A 174 -7.57 0.17 -20.80
C GLN A 174 -7.07 0.63 -19.44
N HIS A 175 -7.95 0.79 -18.44
CA HIS A 175 -7.56 1.29 -17.12
C HIS A 175 -6.84 0.26 -16.21
N PRO A 176 -7.12 -1.08 -16.28
CA PRO A 176 -6.45 -2.03 -15.40
C PRO A 176 -4.93 -2.04 -15.58
N GLY A 177 -4.18 -1.99 -14.46
CA GLY A 177 -2.72 -1.95 -14.44
C GLY A 177 -2.14 -0.54 -14.50
N SER A 178 -2.91 0.49 -14.06
CA SER A 178 -2.53 1.89 -14.16
C SER A 178 -2.76 2.69 -12.87
N ILE A 179 -2.14 3.88 -12.80
CA ILE A 179 -2.53 4.96 -11.91
C ILE A 179 -3.42 5.91 -12.69
N ILE A 180 -4.59 6.17 -12.13
CA ILE A 180 -5.58 7.12 -12.61
C ILE A 180 -5.35 8.47 -11.93
N ARG A 181 -5.50 9.58 -12.67
CA ARG A 181 -5.53 10.93 -12.12
C ARG A 181 -6.73 11.68 -12.69
N ILE A 182 -7.64 12.09 -11.81
CA ILE A 182 -8.83 12.87 -12.12
C ILE A 182 -8.92 14.08 -11.17
N LYS A 183 -9.75 15.05 -11.49
CA LYS A 183 -10.11 16.11 -10.53
C LYS A 183 -11.06 15.53 -9.46
N LEU A 184 -11.26 16.28 -8.38
CA LEU A 184 -12.13 15.85 -7.26
C LEU A 184 -13.63 15.78 -7.63
N ASP A 185 -14.02 16.25 -8.80
CA ASP A 185 -15.37 16.13 -9.38
C ASP A 185 -15.49 15.02 -10.43
N GLY A 186 -14.39 14.31 -10.71
CA GLY A 186 -14.30 13.27 -11.72
C GLY A 186 -13.87 13.75 -13.10
N SER A 187 -13.79 15.05 -13.34
CA SER A 187 -13.35 15.59 -14.65
C SER A 187 -11.85 15.35 -14.88
N ILE A 188 -11.49 15.28 -16.17
CA ILE A 188 -10.13 14.96 -16.60
C ILE A 188 -9.23 16.21 -16.53
N PRO A 189 -8.05 16.13 -15.88
CA PRO A 189 -7.07 17.19 -15.91
C PRO A 189 -6.47 17.40 -17.30
N ASN A 190 -6.37 18.65 -17.76
CA ASN A 190 -5.84 18.97 -19.09
C ASN A 190 -4.36 18.61 -19.27
N ASP A 191 -3.63 18.53 -18.15
CA ASP A 191 -2.21 18.24 -18.08
C ASP A 191 -1.88 16.76 -17.83
N ASN A 192 -2.85 15.85 -17.92
CA ASN A 192 -2.57 14.42 -17.94
C ASN A 192 -1.70 14.04 -19.14
N PRO A 193 -1.00 12.86 -19.12
CA PRO A 193 -0.17 12.43 -20.24
C PRO A 193 -0.95 12.36 -21.55
N LYS A 194 -0.32 12.84 -22.64
CA LYS A 194 -0.82 12.73 -24.02
C LYS A 194 0.35 12.37 -24.91
N PHE A 195 0.18 11.37 -25.74
CA PHE A 195 1.23 10.86 -26.62
C PHE A 195 0.72 10.84 -28.06
N VAL A 196 1.46 11.47 -28.97
CA VAL A 196 1.14 11.49 -30.41
C VAL A 196 1.24 10.07 -31.02
N ASP A 197 2.22 9.31 -30.57
CA ASP A 197 2.46 7.92 -30.98
C ASP A 197 1.58 6.87 -30.28
N LYS A 198 0.74 7.30 -29.31
CA LYS A 198 -0.20 6.45 -28.59
C LYS A 198 -1.56 7.16 -28.46
N PRO A 199 -2.29 7.32 -29.57
CA PRO A 199 -3.54 8.08 -29.58
C PRO A 199 -4.64 7.45 -28.72
N ASP A 200 -4.56 6.14 -28.47
CA ASP A 200 -5.52 5.38 -27.66
C ASP A 200 -5.23 5.45 -26.15
N TRP A 201 -4.22 6.21 -25.73
CA TRP A 201 -3.95 6.43 -24.29
C TRP A 201 -5.14 7.13 -23.63
N LEU A 202 -5.80 6.41 -22.71
CA LEU A 202 -6.98 6.94 -22.01
C LEU A 202 -6.62 8.18 -21.20
N PRO A 203 -7.43 9.24 -21.26
CA PRO A 203 -7.07 10.56 -20.72
C PRO A 203 -7.02 10.61 -19.18
N GLU A 204 -7.59 9.64 -18.49
CA GLU A 204 -7.51 9.48 -17.03
C GLU A 204 -6.21 8.83 -16.58
N ILE A 205 -5.53 8.09 -17.46
CA ILE A 205 -4.32 7.32 -17.12
C ILE A 205 -3.12 8.25 -16.95
N TYR A 206 -2.54 8.21 -15.75
CA TYR A 206 -1.36 8.98 -15.41
C TYR A 206 -0.07 8.18 -15.55
N GLN A 207 -0.09 6.87 -15.27
CA GLN A 207 1.03 5.95 -15.32
C GLN A 207 0.54 4.51 -15.53
N ILE A 208 1.32 3.69 -16.23
CA ILE A 208 0.98 2.29 -16.53
C ILE A 208 2.02 1.30 -15.97
N GLY A 209 1.81 0.01 -16.24
CA GLY A 209 2.78 -1.05 -15.95
C GLY A 209 2.83 -1.48 -14.49
N ILE A 210 1.71 -1.41 -13.80
CA ILE A 210 1.60 -1.83 -12.40
C ILE A 210 0.75 -3.10 -12.26
N ARG A 211 1.01 -3.90 -11.23
CA ARG A 211 0.27 -5.15 -11.00
C ARG A 211 -0.90 -4.96 -10.04
N ASN A 212 -0.62 -4.71 -8.79
CA ASN A 212 -1.61 -4.58 -7.73
C ASN A 212 -1.08 -3.67 -6.63
N PRO A 213 -1.13 -2.35 -6.80
CA PRO A 213 -0.72 -1.41 -5.78
C PRO A 213 -1.60 -1.52 -4.53
N GLN A 214 -0.98 -1.69 -3.38
CA GLN A 214 -1.68 -1.82 -2.11
C GLN A 214 -1.34 -0.70 -1.13
N GLY A 215 -0.54 0.28 -1.55
CA GLY A 215 -0.27 1.52 -0.84
C GLY A 215 -0.10 2.67 -1.83
N LEU A 216 -0.65 3.83 -1.51
CA LEU A 216 -0.51 5.08 -2.25
C LEU A 216 -0.55 6.23 -1.23
N THR A 217 0.42 7.13 -1.27
CA THR A 217 0.50 8.24 -0.31
C THR A 217 1.14 9.48 -0.93
N LEU A 218 0.67 10.65 -0.50
CA LEU A 218 1.33 11.92 -0.76
C LEU A 218 2.40 12.15 0.32
N SER A 219 3.58 12.55 -0.10
CA SER A 219 4.64 13.05 0.79
C SER A 219 4.53 14.56 0.92
N SER A 220 4.38 15.06 2.14
CA SER A 220 4.39 16.51 2.43
C SER A 220 5.80 17.11 2.32
N TYR A 221 6.85 16.27 2.39
CA TYR A 221 8.25 16.71 2.38
C TYR A 221 8.76 17.11 1.00
N ASP A 222 8.35 16.39 -0.03
CA ASP A 222 8.80 16.64 -1.41
C ASP A 222 7.65 16.80 -2.42
N GLY A 223 6.42 16.72 -1.94
CA GLY A 223 5.21 16.88 -2.75
C GLY A 223 4.99 15.76 -3.76
N LYS A 224 5.65 14.60 -3.63
CA LYS A 224 5.51 13.47 -4.53
C LYS A 224 4.50 12.44 -4.02
N ILE A 225 3.95 11.68 -4.94
CA ILE A 225 3.13 10.52 -4.61
C ILE A 225 3.99 9.27 -4.73
N TYR A 226 3.93 8.44 -3.71
CA TYR A 226 4.61 7.15 -3.65
C TYR A 226 3.61 6.01 -3.61
N MET A 227 4.01 4.85 -4.14
CA MET A 227 3.20 3.63 -4.08
C MET A 227 4.01 2.40 -3.69
N SER A 228 3.33 1.43 -3.09
CA SER A 228 3.81 0.06 -2.94
C SER A 228 2.99 -0.88 -3.81
N ASN A 229 3.62 -1.84 -4.45
CA ASN A 229 2.98 -2.73 -5.41
C ASN A 229 3.36 -4.19 -5.14
N HIS A 230 2.37 -5.07 -5.19
CA HIS A 230 2.59 -6.51 -5.10
C HIS A 230 3.22 -7.08 -6.36
N GLY A 231 4.32 -7.79 -6.22
CA GLY A 231 4.79 -8.78 -7.17
C GLY A 231 4.02 -10.10 -7.11
N ALA A 232 4.65 -11.21 -7.51
CA ALA A 232 4.08 -12.55 -7.35
C ALA A 232 4.77 -13.30 -6.19
N LYS A 233 5.60 -14.33 -6.45
CA LYS A 233 6.46 -14.97 -5.42
C LYS A 233 7.75 -14.16 -5.16
N GLY A 234 7.68 -12.82 -5.16
CA GLY A 234 8.76 -11.87 -5.04
C GLY A 234 8.55 -10.74 -6.02
N GLY A 235 9.37 -9.69 -5.89
CA GLY A 235 9.27 -8.50 -6.73
C GLY A 235 8.16 -7.55 -6.30
N ASP A 236 7.74 -7.58 -5.03
CA ASP A 236 7.06 -6.44 -4.42
C ASP A 236 8.01 -5.25 -4.46
N TRP A 237 7.48 -4.05 -4.65
CA TRP A 237 8.33 -2.88 -4.74
C TRP A 237 7.66 -1.61 -4.22
N PHE A 238 8.49 -0.62 -3.90
CA PHE A 238 8.14 0.75 -3.55
C PHE A 238 8.74 1.71 -4.58
N GLY A 239 7.97 2.70 -5.02
CA GLY A 239 8.42 3.67 -6.01
C GLY A 239 7.55 4.91 -6.11
N GLU A 240 8.01 5.89 -6.89
CA GLU A 240 7.34 7.17 -7.13
C GLU A 240 6.32 7.04 -8.26
N VAL A 241 5.16 7.69 -8.11
CA VAL A 241 4.18 7.85 -9.20
C VAL A 241 4.65 8.96 -10.13
N LYS A 242 4.86 8.63 -11.41
CA LYS A 242 5.46 9.53 -12.40
C LYS A 242 4.60 9.64 -13.65
N LYS A 243 4.39 10.87 -14.10
CA LYS A 243 3.57 11.19 -15.28
C LYS A 243 4.08 10.51 -16.55
N GLY A 244 3.20 9.71 -17.18
CA GLY A 244 3.45 9.08 -18.47
C GLY A 244 4.43 7.90 -18.44
N GLU A 245 4.92 7.50 -17.26
CA GLU A 245 5.90 6.44 -17.13
C GLU A 245 5.29 5.04 -17.00
N ASN A 246 6.15 4.00 -17.08
CA ASN A 246 5.77 2.59 -17.11
C ASN A 246 6.68 1.76 -16.21
N TYR A 247 6.13 1.11 -15.17
CA TYR A 247 6.87 0.21 -14.28
C TYR A 247 7.08 -1.22 -14.84
N GLY A 248 6.52 -1.50 -16.02
CA GLY A 248 6.87 -2.67 -16.81
C GLY A 248 6.19 -3.99 -16.43
N TRP A 249 5.17 -4.01 -15.58
CA TRP A 249 4.42 -5.23 -15.36
C TRP A 249 3.64 -5.63 -16.65
N LYS A 250 3.63 -6.87 -17.19
CA LYS A 250 4.26 -8.11 -16.71
C LYS A 250 5.53 -8.44 -17.52
N ILE A 251 6.23 -7.44 -18.06
CA ILE A 251 7.50 -7.60 -18.78
C ILE A 251 8.64 -7.74 -17.77
N LEU A 252 8.59 -6.94 -16.69
CA LEU A 252 9.56 -6.97 -15.60
C LEU A 252 9.02 -7.74 -14.40
N GLY A 253 9.89 -8.51 -13.76
CA GLY A 253 9.56 -9.30 -12.57
C GLY A 253 10.16 -8.78 -11.26
N TRP A 254 11.01 -7.74 -11.30
CA TRP A 254 11.74 -7.20 -10.14
C TRP A 254 12.46 -8.28 -9.31
N GLY A 255 12.96 -9.34 -10.01
CA GLY A 255 13.57 -10.52 -9.39
C GLY A 255 12.56 -11.57 -8.88
N GLY A 256 11.25 -11.31 -9.01
CA GLY A 256 10.20 -12.24 -8.63
C GLY A 256 9.98 -13.35 -9.64
N LYS A 257 9.31 -14.41 -9.16
CA LYS A 257 8.90 -15.58 -9.94
C LYS A 257 7.39 -15.68 -9.98
N ASN A 258 6.85 -16.33 -11.02
CA ASN A 258 5.47 -16.77 -11.06
C ASN A 258 5.16 -17.78 -9.94
N TYR A 259 3.89 -18.02 -9.66
CA TYR A 259 3.50 -19.06 -8.68
C TYR A 259 3.90 -20.47 -9.13
N SER A 260 4.07 -20.70 -10.42
CA SER A 260 4.66 -21.92 -11.01
C SER A 260 6.16 -22.09 -10.75
N GLY A 261 6.86 -21.05 -10.24
CA GLY A 261 8.30 -21.05 -9.99
C GLY A 261 9.18 -20.50 -11.10
N PHE A 262 8.64 -20.30 -12.32
CA PHE A 262 9.38 -19.70 -13.43
C PHE A 262 9.58 -18.19 -13.26
N PRO A 263 10.70 -17.60 -13.70
CA PRO A 263 10.91 -16.16 -13.75
C PRO A 263 9.78 -15.46 -14.53
N ILE A 264 9.41 -14.25 -14.09
CA ILE A 264 8.43 -13.42 -14.80
C ILE A 264 9.11 -12.71 -15.98
N GLY A 265 10.32 -12.22 -15.76
CA GLY A 265 11.11 -11.47 -16.71
C GLY A 265 12.38 -10.93 -16.03
N PRO A 266 13.12 -10.03 -16.67
CA PRO A 266 14.28 -9.42 -16.04
C PRO A 266 13.89 -8.62 -14.81
N LYS A 267 14.86 -8.41 -13.92
CA LYS A 267 14.69 -7.60 -12.72
C LYS A 267 14.33 -6.16 -13.09
N TRP A 268 15.04 -5.60 -14.04
CA TRP A 268 14.82 -4.29 -14.65
C TRP A 268 15.52 -4.20 -16.00
N LYS A 269 15.10 -3.30 -16.87
CA LYS A 269 15.80 -2.94 -18.12
C LYS A 269 15.51 -1.48 -18.49
N PRO A 270 16.37 -0.83 -19.31
CA PRO A 270 16.13 0.51 -19.84
C PRO A 270 14.79 0.64 -20.55
N GLY A 271 14.21 1.84 -20.50
CA GLY A 271 12.87 2.13 -21.05
C GLY A 271 11.72 1.93 -20.06
N PHE A 272 11.99 1.49 -18.83
CA PHE A 272 11.00 1.37 -17.76
C PHE A 272 11.41 2.15 -16.51
N THR A 273 10.41 2.60 -15.76
CA THR A 273 10.61 3.27 -14.47
C THR A 273 11.31 2.32 -13.49
N LYS A 274 12.30 2.83 -12.76
CA LYS A 274 13.03 2.05 -11.77
C LYS A 274 12.37 2.20 -10.39
N ALA A 275 12.08 1.08 -9.73
CA ALA A 275 11.63 1.07 -8.34
C ALA A 275 12.73 1.59 -7.41
N ILE A 276 12.34 2.26 -6.33
CA ILE A 276 13.23 2.74 -5.28
C ILE A 276 13.74 1.57 -4.44
N GLN A 277 12.84 0.70 -4.00
CA GLN A 277 13.12 -0.51 -3.25
C GLN A 277 12.27 -1.68 -3.76
N TYR A 278 12.75 -2.91 -3.64
CA TYR A 278 11.98 -4.11 -3.99
C TYR A 278 12.38 -5.28 -3.08
N TRP A 279 11.45 -6.23 -2.91
CA TRP A 279 11.62 -7.37 -1.99
C TRP A 279 11.50 -8.71 -2.72
N VAL A 280 12.50 -9.57 -2.48
CA VAL A 280 12.53 -10.97 -2.92
C VAL A 280 13.10 -11.79 -1.77
N PRO A 281 12.28 -12.67 -1.17
CA PRO A 281 10.90 -13.02 -1.50
C PRO A 281 9.90 -11.89 -1.22
N SER A 282 8.67 -12.02 -1.76
CA SER A 282 7.57 -11.10 -1.49
C SER A 282 7.23 -11.04 0.00
N ILE A 283 7.09 -9.84 0.53
CA ILE A 283 6.57 -9.56 1.87
C ILE A 283 5.06 -9.29 1.88
N ALA A 284 4.46 -9.17 0.69
CA ALA A 284 3.11 -8.68 0.43
C ALA A 284 2.91 -7.28 1.05
N THR A 285 3.61 -6.29 0.48
CA THR A 285 3.50 -4.87 0.89
C THR A 285 2.03 -4.44 0.88
N SER A 286 1.59 -3.70 1.89
CA SER A 286 0.25 -3.14 1.95
C SER A 286 0.28 -1.62 1.96
N ALA A 287 -0.40 -0.97 2.88
CA ALA A 287 -0.42 0.48 2.95
C ALA A 287 0.96 1.08 3.24
N ILE A 288 1.13 2.30 2.80
CA ILE A 288 2.33 3.11 3.04
C ILE A 288 1.93 4.50 3.50
N THR A 289 2.80 5.13 4.27
CA THR A 289 2.74 6.56 4.58
C THR A 289 4.14 7.13 4.65
N ILE A 290 4.31 8.41 4.32
CA ILE A 290 5.51 9.14 4.68
C ILE A 290 5.24 9.74 6.06
N TYR A 291 6.03 9.33 7.04
CA TYR A 291 5.77 9.71 8.41
C TYR A 291 5.97 11.21 8.62
N GLU A 292 5.00 11.82 9.26
CA GLU A 292 5.03 13.20 9.76
C GLU A 292 4.33 13.26 11.11
N GLY A 293 5.09 13.50 12.19
CA GLY A 293 4.50 13.53 13.52
C GLY A 293 5.50 13.73 14.65
N ASN A 294 4.98 13.95 15.85
CA ASN A 294 5.77 14.26 17.05
C ASN A 294 6.09 13.03 17.90
N GLU A 295 5.42 11.88 17.71
CA GLU A 295 5.65 10.67 18.51
C GLU A 295 7.00 10.04 18.18
N PHE A 296 7.36 9.99 16.88
CA PHE A 296 8.60 9.40 16.36
C PHE A 296 9.35 10.43 15.50
N ASN A 297 9.81 11.52 16.10
CA ASN A 297 10.43 12.64 15.38
C ASN A 297 11.56 12.23 14.44
N GLU A 298 12.31 11.21 14.82
CA GLU A 298 13.41 10.61 14.05
C GLU A 298 12.96 9.86 12.79
N TRP A 299 11.64 9.65 12.61
CA TRP A 299 11.09 9.00 11.43
C TRP A 299 10.52 9.99 10.41
N ASN A 300 10.49 11.28 10.74
CA ASN A 300 9.94 12.32 9.87
C ASN A 300 10.61 12.30 8.48
N GLY A 301 9.78 12.27 7.41
CA GLY A 301 10.21 12.17 6.02
C GLY A 301 10.56 10.77 5.54
N HIS A 302 10.53 9.76 6.41
CA HIS A 302 10.79 8.36 6.02
C HIS A 302 9.50 7.64 5.63
N ALA A 303 9.61 6.71 4.67
CA ALA A 303 8.47 5.89 4.29
C ALA A 303 8.27 4.75 5.30
N LEU A 304 7.05 4.63 5.82
CA LEU A 304 6.61 3.49 6.61
C LEU A 304 5.80 2.57 5.70
N ILE A 305 6.25 1.32 5.59
CA ILE A 305 5.66 0.30 4.71
C ILE A 305 5.18 -0.86 5.55
N THR A 306 3.90 -1.16 5.45
CA THR A 306 3.28 -2.29 6.13
C THR A 306 3.24 -3.52 5.24
N SER A 307 3.06 -4.71 5.82
CA SER A 307 2.99 -5.95 5.06
C SER A 307 1.95 -6.93 5.60
N LEU A 308 1.35 -7.69 4.66
CA LEU A 308 0.35 -8.70 4.98
C LEU A 308 0.98 -10.06 5.29
N LYS A 309 1.97 -10.48 4.48
CA LYS A 309 2.60 -11.80 4.61
C LYS A 309 3.69 -11.81 5.67
N ASP A 310 4.53 -10.79 5.66
CA ASP A 310 5.65 -10.65 6.59
C ASP A 310 5.22 -10.09 7.95
N GLN A 311 3.97 -9.58 8.03
CA GLN A 311 3.35 -9.04 9.25
C GLN A 311 4.23 -8.00 9.95
N SER A 312 4.85 -7.13 9.17
CA SER A 312 5.85 -6.18 9.64
C SER A 312 5.52 -4.73 9.31
N LEU A 313 6.08 -3.81 10.11
CA LEU A 313 6.29 -2.42 9.76
C LEU A 313 7.76 -2.21 9.41
N ARG A 314 8.01 -1.66 8.23
CA ARG A 314 9.34 -1.32 7.74
C ARG A 314 9.46 0.18 7.54
N LYS A 315 10.60 0.73 7.93
CA LYS A 315 10.96 2.12 7.71
C LYS A 315 12.03 2.19 6.62
N LEU A 316 11.75 2.91 5.53
CA LEU A 316 12.73 3.20 4.48
C LEU A 316 13.25 4.62 4.62
N ILE A 317 14.57 4.76 4.69
CA ILE A 317 15.32 6.01 4.61
C ILE A 317 15.79 6.11 3.16
N PHE A 318 15.20 7.01 2.37
CA PHE A 318 15.42 7.08 0.92
C PHE A 318 15.68 8.49 0.39
N ASN A 319 16.09 9.42 1.26
CA ASN A 319 16.48 10.78 0.89
C ASN A 319 17.65 10.79 -0.09
N ASP A 320 18.53 9.79 0.00
CA ASP A 320 19.56 9.47 -0.98
C ASP A 320 19.22 8.16 -1.67
N LEU A 321 18.81 8.24 -2.94
CA LEU A 321 18.43 7.06 -3.74
C LEU A 321 19.63 6.15 -4.09
N SER A 322 20.86 6.63 -3.89
CA SER A 322 22.08 5.79 -4.02
C SER A 322 22.37 4.96 -2.76
N ASN A 323 21.76 5.32 -1.61
CA ASN A 323 22.01 4.68 -0.32
C ASN A 323 20.71 4.51 0.49
N ILE A 324 19.82 3.66 -0.01
CA ILE A 324 18.56 3.36 0.66
C ILE A 324 18.85 2.42 1.85
N LYS A 325 18.32 2.80 3.02
CA LYS A 325 18.39 1.97 4.22
C LYS A 325 17.00 1.52 4.62
N GLU A 326 16.90 0.31 5.13
CA GLU A 326 15.66 -0.30 5.59
C GLU A 326 15.84 -0.84 7.01
N ASP A 327 14.93 -0.41 7.90
CA ASP A 327 14.82 -0.93 9.26
C ASP A 327 13.50 -1.70 9.38
N VAL A 328 13.52 -2.89 9.94
CA VAL A 328 12.31 -3.60 10.38
C VAL A 328 11.98 -3.10 11.78
N ILE A 329 10.94 -2.30 11.91
CA ILE A 329 10.55 -1.68 13.18
C ILE A 329 9.93 -2.71 14.13
N PHE A 330 9.01 -3.52 13.60
CA PHE A 330 8.47 -4.69 14.29
C PHE A 330 8.00 -5.75 13.28
N LYS A 331 7.84 -6.97 13.77
CA LYS A 331 7.33 -8.09 13.00
C LYS A 331 6.55 -9.04 13.92
N ASP A 332 5.43 -9.60 13.40
CA ASP A 332 4.56 -10.58 14.07
C ASP A 332 3.85 -10.08 15.35
N GLU A 333 3.85 -8.76 15.64
CA GLU A 333 3.26 -8.17 16.86
C GLU A 333 1.73 -8.01 16.78
N ILE A 334 1.20 -7.61 15.62
CA ILE A 334 -0.23 -7.30 15.44
C ILE A 334 -0.86 -8.08 14.29
N GLY A 335 -0.11 -9.01 13.70
CA GLY A 335 -0.53 -9.86 12.60
C GLY A 335 -0.50 -9.15 11.24
N ARG A 336 -1.40 -9.54 10.33
CA ARG A 336 -1.47 -9.03 8.95
C ARG A 336 -1.93 -7.58 8.94
N ILE A 337 -1.07 -6.66 8.49
CA ILE A 337 -1.35 -5.22 8.51
C ILE A 337 -1.90 -4.81 7.15
N ARG A 338 -3.13 -4.29 7.11
CA ARG A 338 -3.79 -3.86 5.88
C ARG A 338 -3.62 -2.37 5.64
N ASP A 339 -3.73 -1.54 6.68
CA ASP A 339 -3.70 -0.08 6.56
C ASP A 339 -2.90 0.57 7.68
N ILE A 340 -2.43 1.79 7.45
CA ILE A 340 -1.66 2.59 8.39
C ILE A 340 -2.09 4.05 8.31
N GLN A 341 -2.34 4.66 9.47
CA GLN A 341 -2.63 6.09 9.60
C GLN A 341 -1.76 6.73 10.68
N VAL A 342 -1.26 7.92 10.40
CA VAL A 342 -0.58 8.75 11.39
C VAL A 342 -1.58 9.76 11.94
N HIS A 343 -1.71 9.80 13.27
CA HIS A 343 -2.65 10.73 13.92
C HIS A 343 -2.22 12.19 13.68
N PRO A 344 -3.09 13.04 13.14
CA PRO A 344 -2.71 14.37 12.63
C PRO A 344 -2.18 15.33 13.70
N LYS A 345 -2.51 15.12 14.98
CA LYS A 345 -2.10 16.01 16.08
C LYS A 345 -0.90 15.50 16.88
N ASN A 346 -0.84 14.20 17.19
CA ASN A 346 0.15 13.65 18.12
C ASN A 346 1.17 12.70 17.47
N GLY A 347 1.00 12.36 16.18
CA GLY A 347 1.92 11.50 15.45
C GLY A 347 1.89 10.02 15.84
N LYS A 348 1.00 9.59 16.73
CA LYS A 348 0.81 8.17 17.04
C LYS A 348 0.31 7.42 15.81
N ILE A 349 0.63 6.14 15.72
CA ILE A 349 0.34 5.35 14.54
C ILE A 349 -0.82 4.38 14.82
N TYR A 350 -1.77 4.35 13.89
CA TYR A 350 -2.92 3.45 13.92
C TYR A 350 -2.83 2.47 12.76
N PHE A 351 -3.21 1.21 13.03
CA PHE A 351 -3.20 0.15 12.01
C PHE A 351 -4.55 -0.55 11.95
N LEU A 352 -4.98 -0.85 10.75
CA LEU A 352 -5.96 -1.90 10.51
C LEU A 352 -5.21 -3.22 10.32
N ALA A 353 -5.29 -4.11 11.29
CA ALA A 353 -4.54 -5.36 11.27
C ALA A 353 -5.30 -6.49 11.96
N SER A 354 -5.36 -7.66 11.30
CA SER A 354 -5.96 -8.89 11.83
C SER A 354 -7.28 -8.65 12.55
N ASP A 355 -8.23 -8.05 11.81
CA ASP A 355 -9.60 -7.75 12.25
C ASP A 355 -9.70 -6.81 13.47
N ASN A 356 -8.76 -5.90 13.60
CA ASN A 356 -8.78 -4.91 14.66
C ASN A 356 -8.21 -3.55 14.21
N LEU A 357 -8.64 -2.50 14.92
CA LEU A 357 -7.92 -1.24 14.99
C LEU A 357 -6.90 -1.29 16.13
N TRP A 358 -5.63 -1.05 15.80
CA TRP A 358 -4.52 -1.00 16.74
C TRP A 358 -3.93 0.40 16.84
N LEU A 359 -3.42 0.74 18.01
CA LEU A 359 -2.61 1.94 18.28
C LEU A 359 -1.20 1.50 18.63
N MET A 360 -0.21 2.16 18.01
CA MET A 360 1.21 2.09 18.39
C MET A 360 1.67 3.45 18.91
N GLU A 361 2.34 3.44 20.05
CA GLU A 361 2.95 4.61 20.69
C GLU A 361 4.30 4.22 21.33
N LYS A 362 5.14 5.20 21.70
CA LYS A 362 6.35 4.94 22.50
C LYS A 362 5.94 4.39 23.88
N ALA A 363 6.65 3.37 24.37
CA ALA A 363 6.54 2.99 25.76
C ALA A 363 7.14 4.11 26.63
N LYS A 364 6.43 4.45 27.70
CA LYS A 364 6.90 5.45 28.67
C LYS A 364 7.94 4.84 29.58
#